data_031c525efc0e2489b7d22944c746a6aa
#
_entry.id   031c525efc0e2489b7d22944c746a6aa
#
_cell.length_a   1.000
_cell.length_b   1.000
_cell.length_c   1.000
_cell.angle_alpha   90.00
_cell.angle_beta   90.00
_cell.angle_gamma   90.00
#
_symmetry.space_group_name_H-M   'P 1'
#
loop_
_entity.id
_entity.type
_entity.pdbx_description
1 polymer ?
#
loop_
_entity_poly.entity_id
_entity_poly.type
_entity_poly.pdbx_seq_one_letter_code
_entity_poly.pdbx_strand_id
1 'polypeptide(L)'
;VQVLLGNGFYNEQGGRYHKLKVSFGPPTLLLALHITYHDGSKETIVSDAAWQWSLSPITFNSLYGGEDYDARISSTTWHPVVVQQAPKGILRPQLAYPVKVMEHYEVAQTLRRDSILVFDMGQNLAGFPEITVKGKRGQHIKITPAETLTDDLRCNQKQTGRPHYYTYTLSGKGTETWHPVFS
;
A
#
# COMPACT_ATOMS: atom_id res chain seq x y z
N VAL A 1 -19.95 -4.26 -1.83
CA VAL A 1 -18.72 -4.34 -1.02
C VAL A 1 -17.54 -4.48 -1.95
N GLN A 2 -16.45 -3.77 -1.67
CA GLN A 2 -15.19 -3.90 -2.38
C GLN A 2 -14.07 -4.12 -1.36
N VAL A 3 -13.16 -5.04 -1.67
CA VAL A 3 -12.02 -5.38 -0.80
C VAL A 3 -10.74 -5.29 -1.62
N LEU A 4 -9.74 -4.59 -1.11
CA LEU A 4 -8.41 -4.52 -1.69
C LEU A 4 -7.51 -5.54 -0.99
N LEU A 5 -6.88 -6.43 -1.76
CA LEU A 5 -5.98 -7.46 -1.25
C LEU A 5 -4.53 -7.12 -1.57
N GLY A 6 -3.70 -7.02 -0.54
CA GLY A 6 -2.25 -6.91 -0.66
C GLY A 6 -1.56 -8.24 -0.40
N ASN A 7 -0.28 -8.30 -0.75
CA ASN A 7 0.53 -9.52 -0.58
C ASN A 7 0.83 -9.84 0.90
N GLY A 8 1.11 -8.83 1.73
CA GLY A 8 1.52 -9.00 3.12
C GLY A 8 2.68 -9.99 3.28
N PHE A 9 2.77 -10.64 4.43
CA PHE A 9 3.73 -11.74 4.66
C PHE A 9 3.34 -13.04 3.96
N TYR A 10 2.10 -13.18 3.54
CA TYR A 10 1.63 -14.42 2.94
C TYR A 10 2.21 -14.65 1.54
N ASN A 11 2.43 -13.59 0.79
CA ASN A 11 2.90 -13.66 -0.60
C ASN A 11 4.03 -12.65 -0.87
N GLU A 12 5.06 -12.63 -0.03
CA GLU A 12 6.24 -11.79 -0.25
C GLU A 12 7.17 -12.46 -1.26
N GLN A 13 7.00 -12.11 -2.52
CA GLN A 13 7.78 -12.68 -3.63
C GLN A 13 9.16 -12.02 -3.80
N GLY A 14 9.45 -10.98 -3.02
CA GLY A 14 10.68 -10.19 -3.15
C GLY A 14 10.54 -9.10 -4.19
N GLY A 15 11.51 -9.00 -5.08
CA GLY A 15 11.61 -7.91 -6.06
C GLY A 15 12.61 -6.86 -5.59
N ARG A 16 12.21 -5.90 -4.76
CA ARG A 16 13.11 -4.87 -4.23
C ARG A 16 13.86 -5.32 -3.00
N TYR A 17 13.14 -5.88 -2.04
CA TYR A 17 13.71 -6.35 -0.79
C TYR A 17 14.11 -7.82 -0.94
N HIS A 18 15.35 -8.15 -0.54
CA HIS A 18 15.91 -9.47 -0.80
C HIS A 18 16.07 -10.36 0.42
N LYS A 19 15.92 -9.82 1.63
CA LYS A 19 16.14 -10.59 2.87
C LYS A 19 14.99 -11.53 3.22
N LEU A 20 13.79 -11.24 2.75
CA LEU A 20 12.63 -12.08 2.95
C LEU A 20 11.97 -12.40 1.61
N LYS A 21 11.83 -13.69 1.36
CA LYS A 21 11.08 -14.23 0.23
C LYS A 21 10.28 -15.40 0.73
N VAL A 22 8.97 -15.24 0.80
CA VAL A 22 8.07 -16.32 1.23
C VAL A 22 6.75 -16.16 0.46
N SER A 23 6.29 -17.25 -0.16
CA SER A 23 5.00 -17.26 -0.84
C SER A 23 4.30 -18.58 -0.56
N PHE A 24 3.09 -18.47 -0.06
CA PHE A 24 2.15 -19.58 0.12
C PHE A 24 1.10 -19.63 -0.99
N GLY A 25 1.25 -18.78 -1.99
CA GLY A 25 0.35 -18.65 -3.12
C GLY A 25 -0.30 -17.25 -3.21
N PRO A 26 -1.20 -17.03 -4.17
CA PRO A 26 -1.93 -15.78 -4.31
C PRO A 26 -2.74 -15.47 -3.05
N PRO A 27 -2.89 -14.19 -2.68
CA PRO A 27 -3.77 -13.80 -1.58
C PRO A 27 -5.20 -14.27 -1.81
N THR A 28 -5.85 -14.75 -0.75
CA THR A 28 -7.24 -15.22 -0.79
C THR A 28 -8.09 -14.44 0.21
N LEU A 29 -9.38 -14.33 -0.08
CA LEU A 29 -10.34 -13.64 0.77
C LEU A 29 -11.34 -14.64 1.36
N LEU A 30 -11.53 -14.56 2.67
CA LEU A 30 -12.70 -15.11 3.37
C LEU A 30 -13.37 -13.96 4.11
N LEU A 31 -14.60 -13.61 3.73
CA LEU A 31 -15.32 -12.48 4.30
C LEU A 31 -16.74 -12.89 4.68
N ALA A 32 -17.15 -12.47 5.88
CA ALA A 32 -18.56 -12.41 6.28
C ALA A 32 -18.80 -11.04 6.93
N LEU A 33 -19.62 -10.22 6.31
CA LEU A 33 -20.04 -8.91 6.81
C LEU A 33 -21.48 -9.00 7.32
N HIS A 34 -21.66 -8.86 8.62
CA HIS A 34 -22.97 -8.83 9.26
C HIS A 34 -23.41 -7.39 9.45
N ILE A 35 -24.55 -7.04 8.87
CA ILE A 35 -25.14 -5.70 8.93
C ILE A 35 -26.42 -5.79 9.75
N THR A 36 -26.55 -4.88 10.71
CA THR A 36 -27.83 -4.68 11.43
C THR A 36 -28.31 -3.27 11.12
N TYR A 37 -29.47 -3.15 10.52
CA TYR A 37 -30.08 -1.89 10.15
C TYR A 37 -30.79 -1.24 11.34
N HIS A 38 -31.11 0.05 11.24
CA HIS A 38 -31.81 0.79 12.30
C HIS A 38 -33.22 0.25 12.61
N ASP A 39 -33.86 -0.40 11.65
CA ASP A 39 -35.17 -1.05 11.83
C ASP A 39 -35.08 -2.43 12.50
N GLY A 40 -33.87 -2.87 12.85
CA GLY A 40 -33.58 -4.17 13.44
C GLY A 40 -33.44 -5.32 12.46
N SER A 41 -33.65 -5.10 11.17
CA SER A 41 -33.38 -6.11 10.13
C SER A 41 -31.89 -6.41 10.02
N LYS A 42 -31.57 -7.62 9.57
CA LYS A 42 -30.17 -8.10 9.45
C LYS A 42 -29.88 -8.64 8.07
N GLU A 43 -28.71 -8.36 7.60
CA GLU A 43 -28.16 -8.87 6.35
C GLU A 43 -26.76 -9.46 6.58
N THR A 44 -26.42 -10.50 5.85
CA THR A 44 -25.05 -11.04 5.85
C THR A 44 -24.54 -11.16 4.43
N ILE A 45 -23.44 -10.48 4.14
CA ILE A 45 -22.73 -10.56 2.87
C ILE A 45 -21.53 -11.48 3.08
N VAL A 46 -21.41 -12.53 2.25
CA VAL A 46 -20.29 -13.47 2.29
C VAL A 46 -19.51 -13.42 0.98
N SER A 47 -18.22 -13.76 1.05
CA SER A 47 -17.44 -14.01 -0.16
C SER A 47 -17.82 -15.36 -0.74
N ASP A 48 -18.27 -15.39 -1.98
CA ASP A 48 -18.71 -16.59 -2.69
C ASP A 48 -18.31 -16.55 -4.18
N ALA A 49 -18.79 -17.51 -4.96
CA ALA A 49 -18.51 -17.62 -6.38
C ALA A 49 -19.13 -16.49 -7.25
N ALA A 50 -20.04 -15.70 -6.72
CA ALA A 50 -20.63 -14.56 -7.42
C ALA A 50 -19.73 -13.31 -7.42
N TRP A 51 -18.68 -13.32 -6.61
CA TRP A 51 -17.73 -12.22 -6.57
C TRP A 51 -16.88 -12.16 -7.83
N GLN A 52 -16.35 -10.97 -8.08
CA GLN A 52 -15.44 -10.73 -9.18
C GLN A 52 -14.18 -10.04 -8.68
N TRP A 53 -13.09 -10.21 -9.38
CA TRP A 53 -11.83 -9.55 -9.09
C TRP A 53 -11.33 -8.75 -10.28
N SER A 54 -10.55 -7.73 -10.03
CA SER A 54 -9.81 -7.00 -11.04
C SER A 54 -8.49 -6.51 -10.49
N LEU A 55 -7.53 -6.22 -11.37
CA LEU A 55 -6.28 -5.61 -10.98
C LEU A 55 -6.53 -4.17 -10.51
N SER A 56 -5.80 -3.74 -9.49
CA SER A 56 -5.82 -2.37 -8.99
C SER A 56 -4.74 -1.51 -9.67
N PRO A 57 -4.78 -0.18 -9.51
CA PRO A 57 -3.68 0.70 -9.88
C PRO A 57 -2.35 0.41 -9.16
N ILE A 58 -2.36 -0.38 -8.10
CA ILE A 58 -1.15 -0.81 -7.39
C ILE A 58 -0.48 -1.90 -8.23
N THR A 59 0.65 -1.59 -8.85
CA THR A 59 1.38 -2.49 -9.76
C THR A 59 2.47 -3.29 -9.06
N PHE A 60 2.87 -2.85 -7.88
CA PHE A 60 3.79 -3.55 -6.99
C PHE A 60 3.44 -3.22 -5.54
N ASN A 61 3.47 -4.23 -4.66
CA ASN A 61 3.43 -4.03 -3.23
C ASN A 61 4.29 -5.09 -2.53
N SER A 62 5.04 -4.66 -1.56
CA SER A 62 5.90 -5.49 -0.72
C SER A 62 6.00 -4.85 0.65
N LEU A 63 5.83 -5.65 1.68
CA LEU A 63 5.86 -5.18 3.08
C LEU A 63 7.14 -4.42 3.43
N TYR A 64 8.27 -4.80 2.82
CA TYR A 64 9.57 -4.17 3.05
C TYR A 64 10.12 -3.42 1.84
N GLY A 65 9.51 -3.59 0.68
CA GLY A 65 9.98 -3.00 -0.58
C GLY A 65 9.27 -1.71 -0.98
N GLY A 66 8.13 -1.43 -0.38
CA GLY A 66 7.28 -0.28 -0.70
C GLY A 66 6.19 -0.62 -1.73
N GLU A 67 5.68 0.40 -2.40
CA GLU A 67 4.53 0.29 -3.30
C GLU A 67 4.74 1.08 -4.59
N ASP A 68 4.27 0.56 -5.72
CA ASP A 68 4.12 1.31 -6.97
C ASP A 68 2.64 1.49 -7.29
N TYR A 69 2.27 2.72 -7.57
CA TYR A 69 0.92 3.08 -7.97
C TYR A 69 0.94 3.80 -9.32
N ASP A 70 0.11 3.33 -10.24
CA ASP A 70 -0.07 3.98 -11.55
C ASP A 70 -1.48 4.55 -11.67
N ALA A 71 -1.63 5.85 -11.43
CA ALA A 71 -2.91 6.56 -11.50
C ALA A 71 -3.53 6.62 -12.91
N ARG A 72 -2.84 6.12 -13.93
CA ARG A 72 -3.36 6.01 -15.30
C ARG A 72 -4.21 4.76 -15.50
N ILE A 73 -4.02 3.75 -14.62
CA ILE A 73 -4.73 2.47 -14.69
C ILE A 73 -6.14 2.68 -14.12
N SER A 74 -7.12 2.26 -14.88
CA SER A 74 -8.51 2.17 -14.46
C SER A 74 -8.93 0.71 -14.51
N SER A 75 -9.34 0.17 -13.40
CA SER A 75 -9.83 -1.21 -13.32
C SER A 75 -11.21 -1.30 -13.96
N THR A 76 -11.25 -1.66 -15.23
CA THR A 76 -12.50 -1.78 -16.01
C THR A 76 -12.86 -3.21 -16.36
N THR A 77 -11.91 -4.14 -16.23
CA THR A 77 -12.11 -5.55 -16.59
C THR A 77 -12.24 -6.38 -15.31
N TRP A 78 -13.40 -7.00 -15.15
CA TRP A 78 -13.70 -7.86 -14.01
C TRP A 78 -13.74 -9.32 -14.45
N HIS A 79 -13.18 -10.19 -13.62
CA HIS A 79 -13.07 -11.62 -13.85
C HIS A 79 -13.77 -12.37 -12.70
N PRO A 80 -14.39 -13.54 -12.99
CA PRO A 80 -14.95 -14.38 -11.94
C PRO A 80 -13.84 -14.85 -10.98
N VAL A 81 -14.16 -14.94 -9.70
CA VAL A 81 -13.23 -15.49 -8.69
C VAL A 81 -13.11 -17.01 -8.85
N VAL A 82 -12.01 -17.53 -8.36
CA VAL A 82 -11.80 -18.99 -8.20
C VAL A 82 -12.01 -19.34 -6.73
N VAL A 83 -13.00 -20.18 -6.46
CA VAL A 83 -13.27 -20.66 -5.11
C VAL A 83 -12.20 -21.69 -4.75
N GLN A 84 -11.53 -21.48 -3.63
CA GLN A 84 -10.51 -22.36 -3.10
C GLN A 84 -11.01 -23.08 -1.86
N GLN A 85 -10.38 -24.21 -1.54
CA GLN A 85 -10.62 -24.88 -0.27
C GLN A 85 -10.16 -23.97 0.87
N ALA A 86 -11.01 -23.79 1.87
CA ALA A 86 -10.68 -22.99 3.05
C ALA A 86 -9.43 -23.56 3.76
N PRO A 87 -8.55 -22.70 4.29
CA PRO A 87 -7.42 -23.14 5.07
C PRO A 87 -7.90 -23.90 6.34
N LYS A 88 -7.13 -24.91 6.75
CA LYS A 88 -7.39 -25.65 7.99
C LYS A 88 -7.00 -24.77 9.19
N GLY A 89 -7.87 -23.88 9.57
CA GLY A 89 -7.63 -22.97 10.68
C GLY A 89 -8.92 -22.64 11.43
N ILE A 90 -8.76 -22.09 12.64
CA ILE A 90 -9.87 -21.59 13.44
C ILE A 90 -9.90 -20.08 13.26
N LEU A 91 -11.05 -19.53 12.87
CA LEU A 91 -11.27 -18.09 12.84
C LEU A 91 -11.26 -17.57 14.29
N ARG A 92 -10.42 -16.57 14.54
CA ARG A 92 -10.32 -15.90 15.85
C ARG A 92 -10.46 -14.40 15.67
N PRO A 93 -11.01 -13.70 16.66
CA PRO A 93 -10.99 -12.25 16.67
C PRO A 93 -9.55 -11.73 16.65
N GLN A 94 -9.34 -10.58 16.02
CA GLN A 94 -8.08 -9.87 16.14
C GLN A 94 -7.88 -9.43 17.60
N LEU A 95 -6.78 -9.86 18.20
CA LEU A 95 -6.44 -9.53 19.59
C LEU A 95 -5.61 -8.24 19.70
N ALA A 96 -4.88 -7.90 18.65
CA ALA A 96 -4.08 -6.68 18.60
C ALA A 96 -4.93 -5.48 18.21
N TYR A 97 -4.59 -4.31 18.74
CA TYR A 97 -5.21 -3.06 18.29
C TYR A 97 -4.93 -2.82 16.79
N PRO A 98 -5.91 -2.30 16.04
CA PRO A 98 -5.68 -1.95 14.64
C PRO A 98 -4.66 -0.82 14.52
N VAL A 99 -3.82 -0.89 13.50
CA VAL A 99 -2.96 0.23 13.12
C VAL A 99 -3.84 1.36 12.61
N LYS A 100 -3.62 2.57 13.11
CA LYS A 100 -4.39 3.77 12.75
C LYS A 100 -3.46 4.93 12.50
N VAL A 101 -3.86 5.83 11.61
CA VAL A 101 -3.25 7.15 11.52
C VAL A 101 -3.63 7.94 12.78
N MET A 102 -2.66 8.28 13.59
CA MET A 102 -2.86 8.98 14.85
C MET A 102 -2.63 10.48 14.68
N GLU A 103 -1.64 10.87 13.88
CA GLU A 103 -1.24 12.25 13.68
C GLU A 103 -0.75 12.47 12.25
N HIS A 104 -0.82 13.71 11.80
CA HIS A 104 -0.21 14.19 10.55
C HIS A 104 0.92 15.14 10.90
N TYR A 105 2.07 14.93 10.30
CA TYR A 105 3.26 15.74 10.51
C TYR A 105 3.58 16.53 9.25
N GLU A 106 3.78 17.82 9.43
CA GLU A 106 4.25 18.69 8.37
C GLU A 106 5.76 18.60 8.22
N VAL A 107 6.25 18.91 7.03
CA VAL A 107 7.68 18.95 6.75
C VAL A 107 8.34 20.08 7.55
N ALA A 108 9.30 19.74 8.40
CA ALA A 108 10.03 20.72 9.21
C ALA A 108 11.02 21.52 8.35
N GLN A 109 11.70 20.89 7.41
CA GLN A 109 12.65 21.55 6.51
C GLN A 109 12.68 20.88 5.15
N THR A 110 12.83 21.67 4.09
CA THR A 110 13.05 21.18 2.73
C THR A 110 14.45 21.55 2.27
N LEU A 111 15.23 20.53 1.90
CA LEU A 111 16.54 20.70 1.26
C LEU A 111 16.44 20.36 -0.22
N ARG A 112 17.16 21.08 -1.05
CA ARG A 112 17.16 20.84 -2.50
C ARG A 112 18.58 20.65 -3.03
N ARG A 113 18.74 19.62 -3.84
CA ARG A 113 19.96 19.40 -4.60
C ARG A 113 19.60 18.86 -5.98
N ASP A 114 19.87 19.61 -7.02
CA ASP A 114 19.52 19.28 -8.41
C ASP A 114 18.01 18.93 -8.55
N SER A 115 17.71 17.71 -8.94
CA SER A 115 16.34 17.18 -9.07
C SER A 115 15.83 16.47 -7.82
N ILE A 116 16.61 16.47 -6.74
CA ILE A 116 16.26 15.80 -5.47
C ILE A 116 15.70 16.85 -4.51
N LEU A 117 14.53 16.55 -3.95
CA LEU A 117 13.98 17.25 -2.79
C LEU A 117 14.08 16.31 -1.58
N VAL A 118 14.67 16.80 -0.51
CA VAL A 118 14.69 16.09 0.77
C VAL A 118 13.75 16.80 1.71
N PHE A 119 12.79 16.07 2.21
CA PHE A 119 11.83 16.54 3.20
C PHE A 119 12.25 15.99 4.56
N ASP A 120 12.77 16.87 5.40
CA ASP A 120 13.14 16.54 6.77
C ASP A 120 11.92 16.72 7.67
N MET A 121 11.53 15.66 8.35
CA MET A 121 10.38 15.65 9.27
C MET A 121 10.73 16.13 10.68
N GLY A 122 12.02 16.43 10.96
CA GLY A 122 12.49 16.92 12.24
C GLY A 122 12.61 15.87 13.35
N GLN A 123 12.07 14.66 13.13
CA GLN A 123 12.12 13.53 14.07
C GLN A 123 11.90 12.20 13.35
N ASN A 124 12.28 11.11 14.01
CA ASN A 124 11.94 9.78 13.55
C ASN A 124 10.44 9.50 13.73
N LEU A 125 9.83 8.97 12.68
CA LEU A 125 8.41 8.69 12.62
C LEU A 125 8.16 7.25 12.17
N ALA A 126 7.14 6.62 12.75
CA ALA A 126 6.55 5.41 12.22
C ALA A 126 5.28 5.80 11.43
N GLY A 127 5.34 5.69 10.10
CA GLY A 127 4.23 6.14 9.25
C GLY A 127 4.53 5.99 7.76
N PHE A 128 3.73 6.63 6.96
CA PHE A 128 3.86 6.65 5.51
C PHE A 128 3.72 8.09 4.97
N PRO A 129 4.33 8.39 3.82
CA PRO A 129 4.23 9.70 3.21
C PRO A 129 2.89 9.91 2.53
N GLU A 130 2.33 11.10 2.65
CA GLU A 130 1.26 11.60 1.79
C GLU A 130 1.81 12.73 0.92
N ILE A 131 1.50 12.70 -0.37
CA ILE A 131 1.92 13.73 -1.32
C ILE A 131 0.72 14.34 -2.02
N THR A 132 0.75 15.66 -2.21
CA THR A 132 -0.16 16.39 -3.09
C THR A 132 0.65 17.03 -4.22
N VAL A 133 0.37 16.62 -5.45
CA VAL A 133 1.19 16.95 -6.61
C VAL A 133 0.35 17.32 -7.82
N LYS A 134 0.96 18.09 -8.73
CA LYS A 134 0.39 18.42 -10.03
C LYS A 134 1.45 18.26 -11.11
N GLY A 135 1.14 17.55 -12.18
CA GLY A 135 2.09 17.31 -13.25
C GLY A 135 1.44 16.73 -14.50
N LYS A 136 2.27 16.30 -15.43
CA LYS A 136 1.83 15.72 -16.70
C LYS A 136 1.53 14.24 -16.53
N ARG A 137 0.59 13.73 -17.32
CA ARG A 137 0.27 12.30 -17.39
C ARG A 137 1.54 11.48 -17.63
N GLY A 138 1.75 10.48 -16.80
CA GLY A 138 2.88 9.55 -16.89
C GLY A 138 4.18 10.06 -16.24
N GLN A 139 4.20 11.25 -15.63
CA GLN A 139 5.32 11.61 -14.78
C GLN A 139 5.40 10.70 -13.56
N HIS A 140 6.63 10.36 -13.17
CA HIS A 140 6.89 9.50 -12.01
C HIS A 140 7.48 10.33 -10.87
N ILE A 141 6.95 10.09 -9.67
CA ILE A 141 7.53 10.58 -8.42
C ILE A 141 8.02 9.36 -7.66
N LYS A 142 9.30 9.37 -7.31
CA LYS A 142 9.89 8.35 -6.46
C LYS A 142 10.14 8.93 -5.07
N ILE A 143 9.60 8.28 -4.05
CA ILE A 143 9.76 8.65 -2.65
C ILE A 143 10.59 7.58 -1.97
N THR A 144 11.71 7.98 -1.38
CA THR A 144 12.63 7.07 -0.69
C THR A 144 12.73 7.50 0.77
N PRO A 145 12.09 6.79 1.72
CA PRO A 145 12.23 7.10 3.14
C PRO A 145 13.57 6.62 3.68
N ALA A 146 14.12 7.35 4.65
CA ALA A 146 15.28 6.93 5.42
C ALA A 146 15.36 7.72 6.74
N GLU A 147 16.07 7.17 7.72
CA GLU A 147 16.32 7.84 9.00
C GLU A 147 17.54 8.77 8.93
N THR A 148 18.43 8.56 7.98
CA THR A 148 19.66 9.34 7.81
C THR A 148 19.93 9.65 6.36
N LEU A 149 20.74 10.68 6.13
CA LEU A 149 21.24 11.04 4.80
C LEU A 149 22.71 10.62 4.65
N THR A 150 23.14 10.50 3.41
CA THR A 150 24.55 10.45 3.02
C THR A 150 25.09 11.88 2.88
N ASP A 151 26.42 12.04 2.77
CA ASP A 151 27.07 13.36 2.60
C ASP A 151 26.59 14.12 1.34
N ASP A 152 26.09 13.39 0.35
CA ASP A 152 25.54 13.93 -0.88
C ASP A 152 24.01 14.15 -0.82
N LEU A 153 23.42 14.24 0.38
CA LEU A 153 22.00 14.46 0.65
C LEU A 153 21.06 13.40 0.04
N ARG A 154 21.52 12.16 -0.09
CA ARG A 154 20.66 11.04 -0.48
C ARG A 154 20.20 10.24 0.73
N CYS A 155 19.02 9.69 0.65
CA CYS A 155 18.50 8.78 1.68
C CYS A 155 19.41 7.57 1.86
N ASN A 156 19.90 7.36 3.09
CA ASN A 156 20.77 6.26 3.44
C ASN A 156 19.96 5.07 3.96
N GLN A 157 19.78 4.07 3.13
CA GLN A 157 19.07 2.85 3.48
C GLN A 157 20.00 1.65 3.77
N LYS A 158 21.29 1.86 4.00
CA LYS A 158 22.24 0.76 4.22
C LYS A 158 21.90 -0.11 5.43
N GLN A 159 21.32 0.49 6.47
CA GLN A 159 20.98 -0.20 7.72
C GLN A 159 19.54 -0.71 7.78
N THR A 160 18.63 -0.16 6.98
CA THR A 160 17.18 -0.43 7.05
C THR A 160 16.69 -1.55 6.13
N GLY A 161 17.58 -2.27 5.46
CA GLY A 161 17.17 -3.38 4.60
C GLY A 161 16.66 -2.96 3.24
N ARG A 162 17.38 -2.07 2.59
CA ARG A 162 17.18 -1.56 1.22
C ARG A 162 16.96 -2.65 0.16
N PRO A 163 16.38 -2.31 -1.00
CA PRO A 163 15.76 -1.02 -1.32
C PRO A 163 14.29 -0.96 -0.86
N HIS A 164 13.91 0.16 -0.26
CA HIS A 164 12.54 0.50 0.08
C HIS A 164 12.21 1.86 -0.54
N TYR A 165 11.17 1.94 -1.36
CA TYR A 165 10.69 3.19 -1.96
C TYR A 165 9.30 3.03 -2.52
N TYR A 166 8.64 4.15 -2.73
CA TYR A 166 7.35 4.26 -3.38
C TYR A 166 7.50 4.93 -4.73
N THR A 167 6.69 4.51 -5.70
CA THR A 167 6.58 5.20 -6.98
C THR A 167 5.14 5.55 -7.28
N TYR A 168 4.88 6.82 -7.53
CA TYR A 168 3.58 7.30 -7.98
C TYR A 168 3.66 7.79 -9.41
N THR A 169 2.86 7.23 -10.31
CA THR A 169 2.73 7.67 -11.70
C THR A 169 1.49 8.50 -11.85
N LEU A 170 1.64 9.78 -12.25
CA LEU A 170 0.55 10.74 -12.33
C LEU A 170 -0.45 10.39 -13.45
N SER A 171 -1.73 10.58 -13.17
CA SER A 171 -2.80 10.54 -14.17
C SER A 171 -2.77 11.76 -15.09
N GLY A 172 -2.28 12.91 -14.60
CA GLY A 172 -2.27 14.20 -15.27
C GLY A 172 -3.62 14.92 -15.28
N LYS A 173 -4.55 14.53 -14.41
CA LYS A 173 -5.89 15.11 -14.32
C LYS A 173 -6.03 16.26 -13.30
N GLY A 174 -4.99 17.05 -13.11
CA GLY A 174 -5.01 18.17 -12.18
C GLY A 174 -4.15 17.95 -10.94
N THR A 175 -4.61 18.37 -9.78
CA THR A 175 -3.96 18.10 -8.50
C THR A 175 -4.36 16.72 -8.01
N GLU A 176 -3.38 15.91 -7.65
CA GLU A 176 -3.54 14.52 -7.23
C GLU A 176 -2.95 14.36 -5.83
N THR A 177 -3.71 13.77 -4.91
CA THR A 177 -3.23 13.40 -3.58
C THR A 177 -3.13 11.88 -3.49
N TRP A 178 -2.02 11.40 -2.97
CA TRP A 178 -1.76 9.96 -2.86
C TRP A 178 -0.91 9.63 -1.63
N HIS A 179 -1.19 8.48 -1.05
CA HIS A 179 -0.36 7.81 -0.06
C HIS A 179 -0.35 6.29 -0.33
N PRO A 180 0.69 5.54 0.09
CA PRO A 180 0.70 4.09 -0.05
C PRO A 180 -0.35 3.43 0.85
N VAL A 181 -0.82 2.25 0.45
CA VAL A 181 -1.87 1.50 1.16
C VAL A 181 -1.30 0.29 1.90
N PHE A 182 -0.26 -0.35 1.35
CA PHE A 182 0.25 -1.64 1.83
C PHE A 182 1.67 -1.60 2.40
N SER A 183 2.18 -0.48 2.85
CA SER A 183 3.55 -0.41 3.39
C SER A 183 3.68 0.56 4.54
#